data_bdcc6756384f1fd00707c2febe5df823
#
_entry.id   bdcc6756384f1fd00707c2febe5df823
#
_cell.length_a   1.000
_cell.length_b   1.000
_cell.length_c   1.000
_cell.angle_alpha   90.00
_cell.angle_beta   90.00
_cell.angle_gamma   90.00
#
_symmetry.space_group_name_H-M   'P 1'
#
loop_
_entity.id
_entity.type
_entity.pdbx_description
1 polymer ?
#
loop_
_entity_poly.entity_id
_entity_poly.type
_entity_poly.pdbx_seq_one_letter_code
_entity_poly.pdbx_strand_id
1 'polypeptide(L)'
;MKNGFSFVTLLSGIVASALTLSPSAVASSQESNIQQATQVVLLNHGLQLNYPQPVRLEQVLLDAQQQNRQQNGSSNAQALSFHEGFQLFNLNKQAETDALLLHVRQQLIELAKDEDYRQASQLLLTLLEKHQYGYRENINLDIDAVRLKADLNPALPGHYALKQASRENKVLLLGLIDQKTVPFSTDLDVADYIADSTLSNNGNKSEAWVIAPNGNSSKVGYSYWNNQHMSVLPGSTIFIGFNSSNDELQALESDIVKLLGMIKG
;
A
#
# COMPACT_ATOMS: atom_id res chain seq x y z
N MET A 1 -9.25 -3.37 95.60
CA MET A 1 -10.36 -2.71 96.31
C MET A 1 -11.52 -2.53 95.34
N LYS A 2 -12.64 -3.17 95.69
CA LYS A 2 -14.04 -2.76 95.48
C LYS A 2 -14.49 -2.61 93.97
N ASN A 3 -15.24 -3.60 93.49
CA ASN A 3 -16.72 -3.80 93.58
C ASN A 3 -17.45 -2.90 92.58
N GLY A 4 -18.29 -3.42 91.72
CA GLY A 4 -19.63 -3.95 91.80
C GLY A 4 -20.15 -4.25 90.37
N PHE A 5 -20.65 -5.37 90.14
CA PHE A 5 -22.01 -5.88 90.06
C PHE A 5 -23.01 -4.90 89.39
N SER A 6 -23.68 -5.29 88.27
CA SER A 6 -25.01 -5.88 88.30
C SER A 6 -25.64 -6.08 86.92
N PHE A 7 -26.13 -7.26 86.64
CA PHE A 7 -27.44 -7.76 86.14
C PHE A 7 -28.04 -7.14 84.84
N VAL A 8 -28.12 -7.96 83.81
CA VAL A 8 -29.25 -8.76 83.28
C VAL A 8 -30.44 -7.96 82.72
N THR A 9 -30.71 -8.11 81.44
CA THR A 9 -32.03 -8.62 81.01
C THR A 9 -31.95 -9.07 79.51
N LEU A 10 -32.42 -10.31 79.29
CA LEU A 10 -32.75 -10.91 78.00
C LEU A 10 -33.97 -10.21 77.42
N LEU A 11 -33.88 -9.91 76.10
CA LEU A 11 -35.09 -9.85 75.27
C LEU A 11 -34.74 -10.41 73.87
N SER A 12 -35.35 -11.61 73.63
CA SER A 12 -35.33 -12.28 72.34
C SER A 12 -36.16 -11.48 71.30
N GLY A 13 -35.53 -11.06 70.24
CA GLY A 13 -36.19 -10.48 69.06
C GLY A 13 -35.79 -11.27 67.82
N ILE A 14 -36.70 -12.12 67.32
CA ILE A 14 -36.55 -12.77 66.02
C ILE A 14 -36.69 -11.69 64.96
N VAL A 15 -35.59 -11.42 64.25
CA VAL A 15 -35.64 -10.57 63.03
C VAL A 15 -35.46 -11.54 61.84
N ALA A 16 -36.53 -11.69 61.10
CA ALA A 16 -36.55 -12.39 59.81
C ALA A 16 -35.71 -11.63 58.81
N SER A 17 -34.59 -12.16 58.41
CA SER A 17 -33.75 -11.62 57.34
C SER A 17 -34.40 -11.96 56.00
N ALA A 18 -35.05 -10.96 55.41
CA ALA A 18 -35.47 -11.03 54.01
C ALA A 18 -34.19 -10.94 53.10
N LEU A 19 -33.83 -12.06 52.49
CA LEU A 19 -32.84 -12.06 51.41
C LEU A 19 -33.46 -11.33 50.20
N THR A 20 -33.06 -10.10 49.98
CA THR A 20 -33.27 -9.45 48.70
C THR A 20 -32.25 -9.95 47.69
N LEU A 21 -32.68 -10.82 46.80
CA LEU A 21 -31.97 -11.17 45.57
C LEU A 21 -31.95 -9.92 44.69
N SER A 22 -30.81 -9.22 44.63
CA SER A 22 -30.57 -8.21 43.63
C SER A 22 -30.36 -8.93 42.29
N PRO A 23 -31.11 -8.60 41.23
CA PRO A 23 -30.80 -9.10 39.91
C PRO A 23 -29.46 -8.50 39.48
N SER A 24 -28.45 -9.35 39.32
CA SER A 24 -27.22 -9.00 38.64
C SER A 24 -27.59 -8.57 37.22
N ALA A 25 -27.57 -7.29 36.96
CA ALA A 25 -27.60 -6.75 35.59
C ALA A 25 -26.36 -7.29 34.87
N VAL A 26 -26.58 -8.31 34.06
CA VAL A 26 -25.59 -8.69 33.02
C VAL A 26 -25.51 -7.46 32.10
N ALA A 27 -24.51 -6.65 32.32
CA ALA A 27 -24.10 -5.65 31.34
C ALA A 27 -23.63 -6.44 30.13
N SER A 28 -24.54 -6.65 29.17
CA SER A 28 -24.14 -7.01 27.82
C SER A 28 -23.19 -5.90 27.36
N SER A 29 -21.90 -6.21 27.29
CA SER A 29 -20.95 -5.43 26.55
C SER A 29 -21.41 -5.45 25.08
N GLN A 30 -22.27 -4.51 24.72
CA GLN A 30 -22.37 -4.08 23.35
C GLN A 30 -20.96 -3.57 23.00
N GLU A 31 -20.17 -4.43 22.35
CA GLU A 31 -19.11 -3.94 21.50
C GLU A 31 -19.77 -2.95 20.56
N SER A 32 -19.68 -1.69 20.92
CA SER A 32 -19.99 -0.60 20.02
C SER A 32 -19.02 -0.78 18.84
N ASN A 33 -19.54 -1.40 17.81
CA ASN A 33 -18.92 -1.42 16.48
C ASN A 33 -18.90 0.05 16.07
N ILE A 34 -17.86 0.78 16.52
CA ILE A 34 -17.61 2.15 16.11
C ILE A 34 -17.26 2.01 14.63
N GLN A 35 -18.27 2.13 13.78
CA GLN A 35 -18.07 2.19 12.35
C GLN A 35 -17.21 3.42 12.09
N GLN A 36 -15.92 3.17 11.90
CA GLN A 36 -14.93 4.21 11.71
C GLN A 36 -15.28 4.99 10.44
N ALA A 37 -15.49 6.30 10.57
CA ALA A 37 -15.72 7.21 9.44
C ALA A 37 -14.64 7.03 8.38
N THR A 38 -14.96 7.32 7.11
CA THR A 38 -13.98 7.28 6.03
C THR A 38 -13.54 8.68 5.64
N GLN A 39 -12.24 8.86 5.48
CA GLN A 39 -11.65 10.07 4.91
C GLN A 39 -10.75 9.68 3.73
N VAL A 40 -10.92 10.36 2.60
CA VAL A 40 -10.11 10.09 1.39
C VAL A 40 -9.53 11.39 0.88
N VAL A 41 -8.21 11.48 0.85
CA VAL A 41 -7.49 12.61 0.26
C VAL A 41 -7.28 12.34 -1.23
N LEU A 42 -7.75 13.24 -2.09
CA LEU A 42 -7.50 13.20 -3.53
C LEU A 42 -6.14 13.87 -3.81
N LEU A 43 -5.09 13.07 -4.05
CA LEU A 43 -3.71 13.56 -4.14
C LEU A 43 -3.49 14.55 -5.29
N ASN A 44 -4.23 14.39 -6.38
CA ASN A 44 -4.12 15.26 -7.56
C ASN A 44 -4.62 16.70 -7.31
N HIS A 45 -5.51 16.88 -6.32
CA HIS A 45 -6.23 18.14 -6.10
C HIS A 45 -6.06 18.70 -4.68
N GLY A 46 -5.46 17.93 -3.77
CA GLY A 46 -5.38 18.29 -2.35
C GLY A 46 -6.74 18.39 -1.67
N LEU A 47 -7.80 17.83 -2.28
CA LEU A 47 -9.15 17.81 -1.71
C LEU A 47 -9.33 16.60 -0.81
N GLN A 48 -10.19 16.77 0.21
CA GLN A 48 -10.54 15.69 1.12
C GLN A 48 -12.05 15.40 1.03
N LEU A 49 -12.38 14.14 0.78
CA LEU A 49 -13.74 13.60 0.88
C LEU A 49 -13.93 13.03 2.29
N ASN A 50 -15.03 13.41 2.96
CA ASN A 50 -15.35 12.97 4.31
C ASN A 50 -16.70 12.25 4.32
N TYR A 51 -16.73 11.05 4.86
CA TYR A 51 -17.92 10.22 5.00
C TYR A 51 -18.11 9.87 6.49
N PRO A 52 -19.31 10.13 7.05
CA PRO A 52 -19.56 9.88 8.49
C PRO A 52 -19.57 8.39 8.86
N GLN A 53 -19.63 7.50 7.86
CA GLN A 53 -19.64 6.05 8.01
C GLN A 53 -18.70 5.42 6.98
N PRO A 54 -18.34 4.11 7.11
CA PRO A 54 -17.57 3.41 6.09
C PRO A 54 -18.28 3.49 4.74
N VAL A 55 -17.60 4.06 3.76
CA VAL A 55 -18.11 4.22 2.41
C VAL A 55 -17.66 3.07 1.51
N ARG A 56 -18.46 2.70 0.53
CA ARG A 56 -18.07 1.73 -0.51
C ARG A 56 -17.10 2.38 -1.51
N LEU A 57 -16.16 1.57 -2.03
CA LEU A 57 -15.18 2.01 -3.02
C LEU A 57 -15.82 2.69 -4.23
N GLU A 58 -16.93 2.15 -4.73
CA GLU A 58 -17.71 2.73 -5.84
C GLU A 58 -18.02 4.21 -5.59
N GLN A 59 -18.55 4.54 -4.41
CA GLN A 59 -18.94 5.90 -4.08
C GLN A 59 -17.72 6.85 -4.08
N VAL A 60 -16.59 6.39 -3.52
CA VAL A 60 -15.34 7.17 -3.53
C VAL A 60 -14.87 7.45 -4.95
N LEU A 61 -14.91 6.44 -5.83
CA LEU A 61 -14.49 6.60 -7.24
C LEU A 61 -15.42 7.56 -8.00
N LEU A 62 -16.74 7.48 -7.78
CA LEU A 62 -17.72 8.39 -8.38
C LEU A 62 -17.51 9.82 -7.93
N ASP A 63 -17.37 10.06 -6.61
CA ASP A 63 -17.17 11.39 -6.06
C ASP A 63 -15.84 12.00 -6.54
N ALA A 64 -14.79 11.20 -6.60
CA ALA A 64 -13.51 11.61 -7.14
C ALA A 64 -13.56 11.98 -8.63
N GLN A 65 -14.30 11.22 -9.44
CA GLN A 65 -14.55 11.55 -10.85
C GLN A 65 -15.35 12.87 -11.00
N GLN A 66 -16.34 13.07 -10.15
CA GLN A 66 -17.12 14.31 -10.15
C GLN A 66 -16.25 15.53 -9.84
N GLN A 67 -15.37 15.44 -8.84
CA GLN A 67 -14.44 16.52 -8.51
C GLN A 67 -13.49 16.83 -9.67
N ASN A 68 -12.96 15.82 -10.34
CA ASN A 68 -12.12 15.99 -11.52
C ASN A 68 -12.83 16.72 -12.65
N ARG A 69 -14.11 16.39 -12.94
CA ARG A 69 -14.91 17.06 -13.99
C ARG A 69 -15.17 18.54 -13.67
N GLN A 70 -15.37 18.86 -12.40
CA GLN A 70 -15.63 20.25 -11.97
C GLN A 70 -14.38 21.12 -12.11
N GLN A 71 -13.19 20.57 -11.87
CA GLN A 71 -11.93 21.34 -11.93
C GLN A 71 -11.33 21.46 -13.32
N ASN A 72 -11.43 20.41 -14.14
CA ASN A 72 -10.73 20.32 -15.42
C ASN A 72 -11.62 20.59 -16.65
N GLY A 73 -12.91 20.79 -16.45
CA GLY A 73 -13.86 20.93 -17.56
C GLY A 73 -14.07 19.65 -18.37
N SER A 74 -15.01 19.65 -19.28
CA SER A 74 -15.41 18.46 -20.06
C SER A 74 -14.34 17.96 -21.07
N SER A 75 -13.30 18.77 -21.36
CA SER A 75 -12.28 18.45 -22.36
C SER A 75 -11.26 17.38 -21.92
N ASN A 76 -11.15 17.07 -20.64
CA ASN A 76 -10.20 16.07 -20.12
C ASN A 76 -10.85 14.76 -19.65
N ALA A 77 -12.10 14.52 -19.97
CA ALA A 77 -12.80 13.30 -19.55
C ALA A 77 -12.13 12.00 -20.04
N GLN A 78 -11.47 12.05 -21.21
CA GLN A 78 -10.75 10.90 -21.78
C GLN A 78 -9.41 10.62 -21.05
N ALA A 79 -8.75 11.65 -20.48
CA ALA A 79 -7.51 11.47 -19.74
C ALA A 79 -7.74 10.72 -18.40
N LEU A 80 -8.96 10.73 -17.90
CA LEU A 80 -9.36 10.11 -16.63
C LEU A 80 -9.88 8.66 -16.77
N SER A 81 -9.84 8.10 -17.98
CA SER A 81 -10.30 6.73 -18.23
C SER A 81 -9.22 5.66 -18.03
N PHE A 82 -7.98 6.06 -17.71
CA PHE A 82 -6.88 5.13 -17.49
C PHE A 82 -6.86 4.64 -16.03
N HIS A 83 -7.81 3.77 -15.68
CA HIS A 83 -7.95 3.21 -14.34
C HIS A 83 -6.72 2.39 -13.87
N GLU A 84 -5.94 1.83 -14.81
CA GLU A 84 -4.68 1.14 -14.49
C GLU A 84 -3.65 2.04 -13.78
N GLY A 85 -3.72 3.36 -14.00
CA GLY A 85 -2.88 4.33 -13.31
C GLY A 85 -3.41 4.77 -11.95
N PHE A 86 -4.62 4.37 -11.55
CA PHE A 86 -5.19 4.75 -10.28
C PHE A 86 -4.51 3.98 -9.13
N GLN A 87 -4.36 4.66 -7.99
CA GLN A 87 -3.70 4.12 -6.82
C GLN A 87 -4.46 4.51 -5.56
N LEU A 88 -4.82 3.53 -4.73
CA LEU A 88 -5.43 3.76 -3.43
C LEU A 88 -4.42 3.39 -2.34
N PHE A 89 -4.10 4.36 -1.49
CA PHE A 89 -3.19 4.18 -0.36
C PHE A 89 -3.99 4.16 0.94
N ASN A 90 -3.72 3.16 1.78
CA ASN A 90 -4.30 3.04 3.11
C ASN A 90 -3.38 3.71 4.14
N LEU A 91 -3.78 4.88 4.62
CA LEU A 91 -2.97 5.65 5.56
C LEU A 91 -2.95 5.03 6.96
N ASN A 92 -3.92 4.16 7.30
CA ASN A 92 -3.91 3.45 8.59
C ASN A 92 -2.80 2.40 8.65
N LYS A 93 -2.31 1.93 7.49
CA LYS A 93 -1.25 0.93 7.37
C LYS A 93 0.11 1.51 7.00
N GLN A 94 0.28 2.83 7.09
CA GLN A 94 1.54 3.49 6.72
C GLN A 94 2.75 2.88 7.48
N ALA A 95 2.57 2.53 8.76
CA ALA A 95 3.63 1.93 9.58
C ALA A 95 4.19 0.61 8.99
N GLU A 96 3.37 -0.17 8.27
CA GLU A 96 3.83 -1.39 7.61
C GLU A 96 4.80 -1.09 6.46
N THR A 97 4.50 -0.04 5.68
CA THR A 97 5.37 0.42 4.59
C THR A 97 6.66 1.02 5.12
N ASP A 98 6.59 1.82 6.20
CA ASP A 98 7.76 2.42 6.83
C ASP A 98 8.67 1.35 7.42
N ALA A 99 8.12 0.30 8.02
CA ALA A 99 8.87 -0.85 8.53
C ALA A 99 9.58 -1.62 7.39
N LEU A 100 8.89 -1.86 6.27
CA LEU A 100 9.47 -2.51 5.10
C LEU A 100 10.61 -1.67 4.52
N LEU A 101 10.41 -0.36 4.36
CA LEU A 101 11.44 0.55 3.86
C LEU A 101 12.68 0.55 4.76
N LEU A 102 12.46 0.61 6.08
CA LEU A 102 13.56 0.55 7.05
C LEU A 102 14.33 -0.77 6.96
N HIS A 103 13.61 -1.89 6.87
CA HIS A 103 14.19 -3.23 6.72
C HIS A 103 15.07 -3.34 5.46
N VAL A 104 14.54 -2.95 4.31
CA VAL A 104 15.29 -2.96 3.03
C VAL A 104 16.52 -2.06 3.10
N ARG A 105 16.40 -0.86 3.68
CA ARG A 105 17.55 0.04 3.84
C ARG A 105 18.65 -0.56 4.73
N GLN A 106 18.27 -1.23 5.82
CA GLN A 106 19.24 -1.89 6.70
C GLN A 106 19.96 -3.03 5.98
N GLN A 107 19.24 -3.86 5.21
CA GLN A 107 19.85 -4.92 4.41
C GLN A 107 20.82 -4.37 3.35
N LEU A 108 20.46 -3.29 2.65
CA LEU A 108 21.34 -2.64 1.67
C LEU A 108 22.57 -2.02 2.32
N ILE A 109 22.45 -1.44 3.51
CA ILE A 109 23.60 -0.89 4.28
C ILE A 109 24.54 -2.02 4.70
N GLU A 110 24.01 -3.15 5.14
CA GLU A 110 24.81 -4.32 5.49
C GLU A 110 25.52 -4.90 4.26
N LEU A 111 24.79 -5.06 3.16
CA LEU A 111 25.31 -5.55 1.88
C LEU A 111 26.42 -4.62 1.32
N ALA A 112 26.34 -3.31 1.56
CA ALA A 112 27.35 -2.33 1.13
C ALA A 112 28.72 -2.50 1.81
N LYS A 113 28.82 -3.30 2.87
CA LYS A 113 30.11 -3.65 3.52
C LYS A 113 30.93 -4.62 2.66
N ASP A 114 30.27 -5.42 1.85
CA ASP A 114 30.88 -6.24 0.82
C ASP A 114 31.31 -5.35 -0.36
N GLU A 115 32.59 -5.40 -0.72
CA GLU A 115 33.16 -4.57 -1.80
C GLU A 115 32.52 -4.85 -3.14
N ASP A 116 32.14 -6.10 -3.40
CA ASP A 116 31.53 -6.52 -4.66
C ASP A 116 30.13 -5.92 -4.84
N TYR A 117 29.40 -5.69 -3.74
CA TYR A 117 28.02 -5.15 -3.77
C TYR A 117 27.91 -3.68 -3.35
N ARG A 118 29.00 -3.05 -2.93
CA ARG A 118 28.97 -1.65 -2.41
C ARG A 118 28.31 -0.68 -3.38
N GLN A 119 28.73 -0.70 -4.64
CA GLN A 119 28.19 0.22 -5.66
C GLN A 119 26.72 -0.05 -5.94
N ALA A 120 26.32 -1.32 -6.08
CA ALA A 120 24.93 -1.70 -6.30
C ALA A 120 24.03 -1.27 -5.15
N SER A 121 24.45 -1.50 -3.91
CA SER A 121 23.72 -1.10 -2.70
C SER A 121 23.55 0.42 -2.62
N GLN A 122 24.59 1.20 -2.92
CA GLN A 122 24.50 2.67 -2.93
C GLN A 122 23.53 3.20 -3.99
N LEU A 123 23.51 2.60 -5.19
CA LEU A 123 22.56 2.96 -6.25
C LEU A 123 21.13 2.71 -5.79
N LEU A 124 20.86 1.55 -5.17
CA LEU A 124 19.53 1.20 -4.69
C LEU A 124 19.11 2.04 -3.48
N LEU A 125 19.99 2.34 -2.54
CA LEU A 125 19.71 3.29 -1.45
C LEU A 125 19.34 4.67 -1.97
N THR A 126 20.10 5.18 -2.95
CA THR A 126 19.82 6.47 -3.61
C THR A 126 18.47 6.45 -4.35
N LEU A 127 18.12 5.33 -4.99
CA LEU A 127 16.82 5.14 -5.63
C LEU A 127 15.69 5.23 -4.61
N LEU A 128 15.81 4.52 -3.48
CA LEU A 128 14.78 4.50 -2.44
C LEU A 128 14.60 5.87 -1.76
N GLU A 129 15.64 6.68 -1.67
CA GLU A 129 15.58 8.02 -1.06
C GLU A 129 14.87 9.07 -1.91
N LYS A 130 14.77 8.84 -3.21
CA LYS A 130 14.13 9.78 -4.16
C LYS A 130 12.62 9.77 -4.11
N HIS A 131 12.01 8.77 -3.47
CA HIS A 131 10.56 8.53 -3.55
C HIS A 131 9.90 8.55 -2.18
N GLN A 132 8.62 8.86 -2.17
CA GLN A 132 7.75 8.69 -1.02
C GLN A 132 6.90 7.43 -1.22
N TYR A 133 6.73 6.67 -0.14
CA TYR A 133 6.04 5.39 -0.16
C TYR A 133 4.76 5.43 0.68
N GLY A 134 3.77 4.64 0.29
CA GLY A 134 2.55 4.46 1.05
C GLY A 134 2.01 3.06 0.88
N TYR A 135 1.33 2.56 1.92
CA TYR A 135 0.68 1.25 1.83
C TYR A 135 -0.37 1.27 0.72
N ARG A 136 -0.06 0.66 -0.40
CA ARG A 136 -0.96 0.56 -1.54
C ARG A 136 -1.91 -0.61 -1.37
N GLU A 137 -3.22 -0.36 -1.47
CA GLU A 137 -4.21 -1.44 -1.53
C GLU A 137 -4.21 -2.05 -2.93
N ASN A 138 -4.05 -3.39 -2.98
CA ASN A 138 -4.11 -4.13 -4.23
C ASN A 138 -5.55 -4.53 -4.54
N ILE A 139 -6.36 -3.54 -4.94
CA ILE A 139 -7.77 -3.71 -5.30
C ILE A 139 -8.04 -3.15 -6.69
N ASN A 140 -9.11 -3.62 -7.31
CA ASN A 140 -9.53 -3.11 -8.61
C ASN A 140 -10.11 -1.69 -8.45
N LEU A 141 -9.60 -0.73 -9.21
CA LEU A 141 -10.03 0.67 -9.22
C LEU A 141 -10.77 1.06 -10.53
N ASP A 142 -11.09 0.07 -11.37
CA ASP A 142 -11.97 0.24 -12.51
C ASP A 142 -13.42 0.37 -12.00
N ILE A 143 -13.99 1.56 -12.14
CA ILE A 143 -15.34 1.87 -11.67
C ILE A 143 -16.41 0.96 -12.29
N ASP A 144 -16.24 0.58 -13.55
CA ASP A 144 -17.23 -0.27 -14.23
C ASP A 144 -17.15 -1.71 -13.70
N ALA A 145 -15.96 -2.23 -13.44
CA ALA A 145 -15.79 -3.53 -12.79
C ALA A 145 -16.32 -3.53 -11.35
N VAL A 146 -16.02 -2.48 -10.57
CA VAL A 146 -16.46 -2.31 -9.17
C VAL A 146 -17.99 -2.26 -9.07
N ARG A 147 -18.68 -1.61 -10.02
CA ARG A 147 -20.14 -1.53 -10.06
C ARG A 147 -20.80 -2.86 -10.41
N LEU A 148 -20.16 -3.66 -11.24
CA LEU A 148 -20.71 -4.94 -11.71
C LEU A 148 -20.53 -6.08 -10.72
N LYS A 149 -19.54 -6.02 -9.82
CA LYS A 149 -19.18 -7.11 -8.94
C LYS A 149 -19.08 -6.63 -7.49
N ALA A 150 -19.95 -7.13 -6.63
CA ALA A 150 -20.03 -6.74 -5.23
C ALA A 150 -18.73 -7.05 -4.42
N ASP A 151 -18.02 -8.12 -4.80
CA ASP A 151 -16.74 -8.52 -4.21
C ASP A 151 -15.59 -7.54 -4.53
N LEU A 152 -15.71 -6.77 -5.63
CA LEU A 152 -14.75 -5.71 -5.98
C LEU A 152 -15.09 -4.36 -5.33
N ASN A 153 -16.19 -4.25 -4.59
CA ASN A 153 -16.68 -3.02 -3.97
C ASN A 153 -16.60 -3.08 -2.43
N PRO A 154 -15.39 -3.15 -1.84
CA PRO A 154 -15.24 -3.20 -0.38
C PRO A 154 -15.68 -1.89 0.28
N ALA A 155 -16.04 -1.98 1.57
CA ALA A 155 -16.14 -0.82 2.43
C ALA A 155 -14.73 -0.36 2.84
N LEU A 156 -14.53 0.95 2.93
CA LEU A 156 -13.24 1.59 3.23
C LEU A 156 -13.32 2.31 4.59
N PRO A 157 -13.12 1.63 5.73
CA PRO A 157 -13.09 2.29 7.04
C PRO A 157 -11.74 2.98 7.26
N GLY A 158 -11.77 4.21 7.81
CA GLY A 158 -10.58 4.95 8.18
C GLY A 158 -10.03 5.90 7.11
N HIS A 159 -8.72 6.01 6.98
CA HIS A 159 -8.06 7.07 6.22
C HIS A 159 -7.36 6.52 4.98
N TYR A 160 -7.64 7.15 3.84
CA TYR A 160 -7.08 6.75 2.55
C TYR A 160 -6.58 7.96 1.77
N ALA A 161 -5.73 7.72 0.79
CA ALA A 161 -5.38 8.67 -0.24
C ALA A 161 -5.57 8.04 -1.62
N LEU A 162 -6.28 8.72 -2.51
CA LEU A 162 -6.54 8.28 -3.87
C LEU A 162 -5.75 9.16 -4.84
N LYS A 163 -4.91 8.52 -5.65
CA LYS A 163 -4.24 9.14 -6.79
C LYS A 163 -4.95 8.69 -8.06
N GLN A 164 -5.48 9.64 -8.82
CA GLN A 164 -6.05 9.41 -10.14
C GLN A 164 -5.03 9.88 -11.17
N ALA A 165 -4.20 8.97 -11.65
CA ALA A 165 -3.20 9.29 -12.66
C ALA A 165 -3.81 9.30 -14.06
N SER A 166 -3.42 10.27 -14.88
CA SER A 166 -3.61 10.21 -16.31
C SER A 166 -2.70 9.14 -16.92
N ARG A 167 -3.02 8.71 -18.14
CA ARG A 167 -2.16 7.80 -18.90
C ARG A 167 -0.81 8.47 -19.12
N GLU A 168 0.24 7.91 -18.52
CA GLU A 168 1.59 8.39 -18.71
C GLU A 168 2.17 7.85 -20.04
N ASN A 169 2.82 8.70 -20.81
CA ASN A 169 3.44 8.27 -22.09
C ASN A 169 4.94 7.97 -21.90
N LYS A 170 5.28 7.25 -20.83
CA LYS A 170 6.67 6.92 -20.49
C LYS A 170 6.76 5.57 -19.79
N VAL A 171 7.96 4.99 -19.82
CA VAL A 171 8.40 3.81 -19.04
C VAL A 171 9.62 4.23 -18.23
N LEU A 172 9.70 3.80 -16.99
CA LEU A 172 10.85 4.07 -16.12
C LEU A 172 11.79 2.87 -16.12
N LEU A 173 13.08 3.10 -16.36
CA LEU A 173 14.13 2.11 -16.13
C LEU A 173 14.81 2.42 -14.82
N LEU A 174 14.76 1.50 -13.86
CA LEU A 174 15.26 1.68 -12.49
C LEU A 174 16.12 0.48 -12.06
N GLY A 175 16.82 0.62 -10.94
CA GLY A 175 17.63 -0.44 -10.35
C GLY A 175 19.10 -0.41 -10.78
N LEU A 176 19.66 -1.59 -11.04
CA LEU A 176 21.09 -1.78 -11.38
C LEU A 176 21.36 -1.57 -12.87
N ILE A 177 20.89 -0.46 -13.40
CA ILE A 177 20.95 -0.04 -14.79
C ILE A 177 21.08 1.49 -14.83
N ASP A 178 21.49 2.07 -15.95
CA ASP A 178 21.35 3.50 -16.18
C ASP A 178 19.90 3.93 -16.02
N GLN A 179 19.59 4.60 -14.90
CA GLN A 179 18.24 4.99 -14.56
C GLN A 179 17.76 6.13 -15.44
N LYS A 180 16.74 5.88 -16.22
CA LYS A 180 16.20 6.86 -17.17
C LYS A 180 14.70 6.69 -17.39
N THR A 181 14.10 7.73 -17.94
CA THR A 181 12.73 7.70 -18.44
C THR A 181 12.77 7.57 -19.96
N VAL A 182 12.06 6.60 -20.50
CA VAL A 182 11.97 6.32 -21.94
C VAL A 182 10.54 6.58 -22.40
N PRO A 183 10.30 7.21 -23.56
CA PRO A 183 8.97 7.33 -24.14
C PRO A 183 8.32 5.95 -24.31
N PHE A 184 7.03 5.85 -23.99
CA PHE A 184 6.28 4.62 -24.21
C PHE A 184 6.01 4.39 -25.69
N SER A 185 6.18 3.16 -26.17
CA SER A 185 5.76 2.70 -27.50
C SER A 185 5.09 1.33 -27.39
N THR A 186 4.05 1.11 -28.19
CA THR A 186 3.37 -0.19 -28.30
C THR A 186 4.20 -1.25 -29.03
N ASP A 187 5.21 -0.80 -29.77
CA ASP A 187 6.05 -1.64 -30.63
C ASP A 187 7.28 -2.20 -29.90
N LEU A 188 7.53 -1.75 -28.66
CA LEU A 188 8.67 -2.13 -27.85
C LEU A 188 8.28 -3.13 -26.78
N ASP A 189 9.11 -4.17 -26.63
CA ASP A 189 9.06 -5.11 -25.51
C ASP A 189 10.09 -4.73 -24.41
N VAL A 190 10.14 -5.51 -23.32
CA VAL A 190 11.07 -5.26 -22.21
C VAL A 190 12.53 -5.26 -22.68
N ALA A 191 12.89 -6.15 -23.58
CA ALA A 191 14.27 -6.25 -24.10
C ALA A 191 14.65 -4.99 -24.90
N ASP A 192 13.73 -4.47 -25.71
CA ASP A 192 13.95 -3.24 -26.50
C ASP A 192 14.19 -2.02 -25.62
N TYR A 193 13.40 -1.88 -24.52
CA TYR A 193 13.61 -0.78 -23.56
C TYR A 193 14.96 -0.83 -22.86
N ILE A 194 15.52 -2.05 -22.63
CA ILE A 194 16.79 -2.26 -21.95
C ILE A 194 17.99 -2.13 -22.94
N ALA A 195 17.80 -2.41 -24.23
CA ALA A 195 18.86 -2.58 -25.22
C ALA A 195 19.91 -1.45 -25.24
N ASP A 196 19.46 -0.19 -25.16
CA ASP A 196 20.33 0.99 -25.19
C ASP A 196 20.73 1.48 -23.78
N SER A 197 20.80 0.58 -22.80
CA SER A 197 21.12 0.92 -21.43
C SER A 197 22.34 0.18 -20.94
N THR A 198 23.13 0.79 -20.08
CA THR A 198 24.29 0.16 -19.45
C THR A 198 23.87 -0.44 -18.11
N LEU A 199 24.11 -1.74 -17.94
CA LEU A 199 23.91 -2.43 -16.67
C LEU A 199 25.09 -2.15 -15.72
N SER A 200 24.79 -1.99 -14.44
CA SER A 200 25.80 -2.02 -13.38
C SER A 200 26.41 -3.41 -13.27
N ASN A 201 27.61 -3.53 -12.68
CA ASN A 201 28.34 -4.81 -12.61
C ASN A 201 27.52 -5.97 -12.02
N ASN A 202 26.69 -5.69 -11.01
CA ASN A 202 25.83 -6.68 -10.36
C ASN A 202 24.41 -6.76 -10.95
N GLY A 203 24.12 -6.00 -12.02
CA GLY A 203 22.81 -6.00 -12.66
C GLY A 203 22.51 -7.32 -13.36
N ASN A 204 21.27 -7.82 -13.19
CA ASN A 204 20.82 -9.05 -13.82
C ASN A 204 20.81 -8.89 -15.35
N LYS A 205 21.48 -9.80 -16.05
CA LYS A 205 21.69 -9.76 -17.52
C LYS A 205 20.64 -10.55 -18.29
N SER A 206 19.73 -11.22 -17.59
CA SER A 206 18.78 -12.13 -18.22
C SER A 206 17.34 -11.90 -17.84
N GLU A 207 17.08 -11.33 -16.66
CA GLU A 207 15.74 -11.14 -16.12
C GLU A 207 15.58 -9.73 -15.60
N ALA A 208 14.37 -9.19 -15.76
CA ALA A 208 13.94 -7.91 -15.23
C ALA A 208 12.58 -8.05 -14.51
N TRP A 209 12.29 -7.16 -13.60
CA TRP A 209 10.96 -7.01 -13.06
C TRP A 209 10.20 -5.93 -13.83
N VAL A 210 8.97 -6.23 -14.17
CA VAL A 210 8.01 -5.27 -14.71
C VAL A 210 6.99 -4.95 -13.63
N ILE A 211 6.93 -3.70 -13.23
CA ILE A 211 5.96 -3.18 -12.26
C ILE A 211 4.96 -2.34 -13.04
N ALA A 212 3.75 -2.84 -13.18
CA ALA A 212 2.68 -2.15 -13.89
C ALA A 212 2.15 -0.95 -13.07
N PRO A 213 1.49 0.03 -13.73
CA PRO A 213 0.93 1.19 -13.04
C PRO A 213 -0.05 0.84 -11.92
N ASN A 214 -0.77 -0.29 -12.03
CA ASN A 214 -1.67 -0.81 -10.99
C ASN A 214 -0.94 -1.44 -9.80
N GLY A 215 0.41 -1.53 -9.82
CA GLY A 215 1.24 -2.07 -8.74
C GLY A 215 1.55 -3.56 -8.85
N ASN A 216 0.94 -4.27 -9.80
CA ASN A 216 1.28 -5.66 -10.05
C ASN A 216 2.69 -5.76 -10.61
N SER A 217 3.45 -6.74 -10.15
CA SER A 217 4.81 -6.98 -10.63
C SER A 217 4.96 -8.40 -11.15
N SER A 218 5.78 -8.56 -12.17
CA SER A 218 6.16 -9.86 -12.73
C SER A 218 7.63 -9.87 -13.12
N LYS A 219 8.30 -11.00 -12.94
CA LYS A 219 9.67 -11.22 -13.38
C LYS A 219 9.65 -11.81 -14.78
N VAL A 220 10.41 -11.26 -15.71
CA VAL A 220 10.42 -11.64 -17.13
C VAL A 220 11.83 -11.80 -17.64
N GLY A 221 12.06 -12.80 -18.48
CA GLY A 221 13.28 -12.95 -19.26
C GLY A 221 13.33 -11.93 -20.40
N TYR A 222 14.50 -11.32 -20.60
CA TYR A 222 14.72 -10.36 -21.67
C TYR A 222 15.98 -10.64 -22.51
N SER A 223 16.79 -11.62 -22.14
CA SER A 223 17.96 -12.01 -22.92
C SER A 223 17.58 -12.86 -24.12
N TYR A 224 18.47 -12.91 -25.12
CA TYR A 224 18.25 -13.65 -26.36
C TYR A 224 17.72 -15.08 -26.19
N TRP A 225 18.18 -15.80 -25.15
CA TRP A 225 17.80 -17.22 -24.94
C TRP A 225 16.52 -17.40 -24.10
N ASN A 226 16.03 -16.37 -23.42
CA ASN A 226 14.87 -16.45 -22.54
C ASN A 226 13.87 -15.30 -22.73
N ASN A 227 13.98 -14.54 -23.83
CA ASN A 227 13.09 -13.40 -24.09
C ASN A 227 11.65 -13.87 -24.22
N GLN A 228 10.79 -13.32 -23.37
CA GLN A 228 9.35 -13.60 -23.36
C GLN A 228 8.55 -12.61 -24.22
N HIS A 229 9.20 -11.65 -24.86
CA HIS A 229 8.59 -10.60 -25.68
C HIS A 229 7.42 -9.91 -24.99
N MET A 230 7.60 -9.62 -23.68
CA MET A 230 6.55 -8.99 -22.88
C MET A 230 6.44 -7.51 -23.20
N SER A 231 5.25 -7.08 -23.66
CA SER A 231 4.89 -5.67 -23.77
C SER A 231 4.56 -5.09 -22.41
N VAL A 232 4.84 -3.80 -22.21
CA VAL A 232 4.58 -3.09 -20.96
C VAL A 232 3.42 -2.12 -21.11
N LEU A 233 2.78 -1.76 -20.01
CA LEU A 233 1.77 -0.70 -20.01
C LEU A 233 2.43 0.70 -19.92
N PRO A 234 1.82 1.74 -20.48
CA PRO A 234 2.30 3.11 -20.31
C PRO A 234 2.29 3.48 -18.82
N GLY A 235 3.41 4.01 -18.32
CA GLY A 235 3.62 4.29 -16.91
C GLY A 235 4.21 3.11 -16.10
N SER A 236 4.55 2.00 -16.76
CA SER A 236 5.25 0.88 -16.11
C SER A 236 6.68 1.25 -15.71
N THR A 237 7.18 0.53 -14.72
CA THR A 237 8.59 0.54 -14.33
C THR A 237 9.23 -0.81 -14.68
N ILE A 238 10.36 -0.77 -15.37
CA ILE A 238 11.24 -1.92 -15.58
C ILE A 238 12.38 -1.78 -14.58
N PHE A 239 12.52 -2.75 -13.68
CA PHE A 239 13.53 -2.76 -12.63
C PHE A 239 14.52 -3.90 -12.87
N ILE A 240 15.81 -3.56 -12.93
CA ILE A 240 16.91 -4.52 -12.99
C ILE A 240 17.42 -4.78 -11.57
N GLY A 241 17.25 -6.02 -11.13
CA GLY A 241 17.71 -6.50 -9.83
C GLY A 241 19.14 -7.06 -9.89
N PHE A 242 19.47 -7.89 -8.90
CA PHE A 242 20.79 -8.51 -8.77
C PHE A 242 20.98 -9.69 -9.72
N ASN A 243 22.16 -9.80 -10.30
CA ASN A 243 22.59 -11.01 -11.05
C ASN A 243 23.11 -12.06 -10.05
N SER A 244 22.20 -12.65 -9.30
CA SER A 244 22.53 -13.62 -8.25
C SER A 244 21.44 -14.66 -8.08
N SER A 245 21.84 -15.89 -7.77
CA SER A 245 20.94 -16.98 -7.35
C SER A 245 20.87 -17.14 -5.83
N ASN A 246 21.46 -16.22 -5.05
CA ASN A 246 21.40 -16.22 -3.60
C ASN A 246 19.97 -15.86 -3.14
N ASP A 247 19.37 -16.73 -2.30
CA ASP A 247 18.00 -16.57 -1.83
C ASP A 247 17.78 -15.28 -1.02
N GLU A 248 18.79 -14.84 -0.24
CA GLU A 248 18.71 -13.59 0.55
C GLU A 248 18.67 -12.36 -0.38
N LEU A 249 19.48 -12.35 -1.44
CA LEU A 249 19.45 -11.28 -2.43
C LEU A 249 18.17 -11.28 -3.26
N GLN A 250 17.60 -12.45 -3.55
CA GLN A 250 16.31 -12.54 -4.22
C GLN A 250 15.16 -12.05 -3.32
N ALA A 251 15.21 -12.34 -2.01
CA ALA A 251 14.25 -11.83 -1.06
C ALA A 251 14.34 -10.30 -0.93
N LEU A 252 15.55 -9.76 -0.81
CA LEU A 252 15.79 -8.31 -0.80
C LEU A 252 15.29 -7.64 -2.10
N GLU A 253 15.56 -8.25 -3.25
CA GLU A 253 15.07 -7.77 -4.55
C GLU A 253 13.54 -7.73 -4.60
N SER A 254 12.88 -8.78 -4.11
CA SER A 254 11.41 -8.85 -4.04
C SER A 254 10.83 -7.73 -3.16
N ASP A 255 11.45 -7.45 -2.01
CA ASP A 255 11.04 -6.38 -1.11
C ASP A 255 11.25 -4.98 -1.72
N ILE A 256 12.33 -4.78 -2.48
CA ILE A 256 12.55 -3.55 -3.25
C ILE A 256 11.46 -3.39 -4.31
N VAL A 257 11.14 -4.42 -5.08
CA VAL A 257 10.09 -4.41 -6.10
C VAL A 257 8.73 -4.08 -5.47
N LYS A 258 8.43 -4.64 -4.29
CA LYS A 258 7.22 -4.32 -3.54
C LYS A 258 7.17 -2.85 -3.15
N LEU A 259 8.27 -2.27 -2.66
CA LEU A 259 8.36 -0.84 -2.36
C LEU A 259 8.17 0.03 -3.61
N LEU A 260 8.77 -0.35 -4.76
CA LEU A 260 8.59 0.39 -6.02
C LEU A 260 7.13 0.42 -6.47
N GLY A 261 6.37 -0.66 -6.23
CA GLY A 261 4.92 -0.70 -6.44
C GLY A 261 4.11 0.20 -5.49
N MET A 262 4.73 0.67 -4.39
CA MET A 262 4.12 1.51 -3.35
C MET A 262 4.50 3.00 -3.45
N ILE A 263 5.15 3.42 -4.53
CA ILE A 263 5.54 4.83 -4.75
C ILE A 263 4.28 5.70 -4.87
N LYS A 264 4.22 6.76 -4.05
CA LYS A 264 3.11 7.74 -4.08
C LYS A 264 3.27 8.80 -5.18
N GLY A 265 4.48 9.08 -5.59
CA GLY A 265 4.76 10.13 -6.58
C GLY A 265 6.11 10.75 -6.40
#